data_efd587e6e35c886c373bb706fe830f51
#
_entry.id   efd587e6e35c886c373bb706fe830f51
#
_cell.length_a   1.000
_cell.length_b   1.000
_cell.length_c   1.000
_cell.angle_alpha   90.00
_cell.angle_beta   90.00
_cell.angle_gamma   90.00
#
_symmetry.space_group_name_H-M   'P 1'
#
loop_
_entity.id
_entity.type
_entity.pdbx_description
1 polymer ?
#
loop_
_entity_poly.entity_id
_entity_poly.type
_entity_poly.pdbx_seq_one_letter_code
_entity_poly.pdbx_strand_id
1 'polypeptide(L)'
;MISQKITSNRKTDIGEIIPHIVQTACAYKSAITFEVEDKRVNAKSIMGVMALASQSATKINVCADGIDEEEALKAMAGLLE
;
A
#
# COMPACT_ATOMS: atom_id res chain seq x y z
N MET A 1 4.99 13.31 7.20
CA MET A 1 3.97 12.69 6.33
C MET A 1 4.32 12.92 4.86
N ILE A 2 4.43 11.84 4.11
CA ILE A 2 4.67 11.91 2.68
C ILE A 2 3.68 11.01 1.96
N SER A 3 3.39 11.32 0.71
CA SER A 3 2.49 10.50 -0.10
C SER A 3 2.96 10.48 -1.54
N GLN A 4 2.57 9.43 -2.24
CA GLN A 4 2.91 9.27 -3.65
C GLN A 4 1.80 8.50 -4.33
N LYS A 5 1.39 8.99 -5.50
CA LYS A 5 0.44 8.26 -6.33
C LYS A 5 1.21 7.26 -7.18
N ILE A 6 0.82 6.00 -7.09
CA ILE A 6 1.50 4.91 -7.78
C ILE A 6 0.54 4.30 -8.78
N THR A 7 1.01 4.10 -10.00
CA THR A 7 0.26 3.37 -11.02
C THR A 7 0.76 1.94 -11.00
N SER A 8 -0.14 1.00 -10.69
CA SER A 8 0.21 -0.41 -10.66
C SER A 8 0.21 -0.96 -12.07
N ASN A 9 1.37 -1.44 -12.50
CA ASN A 9 1.52 -2.09 -13.81
C ASN A 9 1.63 -3.60 -13.67
N ARG A 10 1.32 -4.13 -12.49
CA ARG A 10 1.45 -5.56 -12.26
C ARG A 10 0.41 -6.32 -13.06
N LYS A 11 0.85 -7.37 -13.73
CA LYS A 11 -0.03 -8.30 -14.43
C LYS A 11 -0.66 -9.27 -13.44
N THR A 12 -0.01 -9.48 -12.30
CA THR A 12 -0.53 -10.34 -11.25
C THR A 12 -1.45 -9.54 -10.35
N ASP A 13 -2.49 -10.18 -9.88
CA ASP A 13 -3.45 -9.57 -8.96
C ASP A 13 -2.75 -9.17 -7.67
N ILE A 14 -3.09 -7.97 -7.16
CA ILE A 14 -2.60 -7.52 -5.85
C ILE A 14 -2.95 -8.56 -4.78
N GLY A 15 -4.05 -9.28 -4.94
CA GLY A 15 -4.45 -10.32 -4.01
C GLY A 15 -3.39 -11.37 -3.75
N GLU A 16 -2.52 -11.64 -4.73
CA GLU A 16 -1.46 -12.64 -4.56
C GLU A 16 -0.35 -12.16 -3.63
N ILE A 17 -0.18 -10.85 -3.48
CA ILE A 17 0.90 -10.29 -2.67
C ILE A 17 0.41 -9.66 -1.37
N ILE A 18 -0.87 -9.82 -1.04
CA ILE A 18 -1.43 -9.24 0.19
C ILE A 18 -0.62 -9.58 1.43
N PRO A 19 -0.28 -10.86 1.70
CA PRO A 19 0.52 -11.16 2.89
C PRO A 19 1.87 -10.46 2.89
N HIS A 20 2.48 -10.35 1.72
CA HIS A 20 3.78 -9.69 1.59
C HIS A 20 3.67 -8.19 1.84
N ILE A 21 2.61 -7.56 1.35
CA ILE A 21 2.35 -6.15 1.58
C ILE A 21 2.20 -5.88 3.09
N VAL A 22 1.37 -6.68 3.76
CA VAL A 22 1.12 -6.49 5.20
C VAL A 22 2.38 -6.73 6.01
N GLN A 23 3.14 -7.78 5.71
CA GLN A 23 4.39 -8.06 6.41
C GLN A 23 5.40 -6.93 6.23
N THR A 24 5.54 -6.44 5.01
CA THR A 24 6.45 -5.34 4.72
C THR A 24 6.03 -4.07 5.44
N ALA A 25 4.74 -3.75 5.39
CA ALA A 25 4.21 -2.56 6.08
C ALA A 25 4.43 -2.65 7.59
N CYS A 26 4.27 -3.83 8.19
CA CYS A 26 4.46 -4.01 9.62
C CYS A 26 5.93 -3.90 10.04
N ALA A 27 6.87 -4.01 9.11
CA ALA A 27 8.29 -3.86 9.41
C ALA A 27 8.68 -2.41 9.68
N TYR A 28 7.83 -1.46 9.28
CA TYR A 28 8.10 -0.03 9.47
C TYR A 28 7.28 0.53 10.61
N LYS A 29 7.83 1.55 11.27
CA LYS A 29 7.15 2.21 12.39
C LYS A 29 6.12 3.22 11.91
N SER A 30 6.29 3.72 10.68
CA SER A 30 5.37 4.68 10.11
C SER A 30 4.00 4.09 9.88
N ALA A 31 2.97 4.93 10.02
CA ALA A 31 1.63 4.57 9.60
C ALA A 31 1.58 4.59 8.07
N ILE A 32 1.11 3.51 7.47
CA ILE A 32 1.04 3.40 6.01
C ILE A 32 -0.41 3.22 5.62
N THR A 33 -0.89 4.06 4.71
CA THR A 33 -2.28 4.07 4.26
C THR A 33 -2.33 4.04 2.74
N PHE A 34 -3.23 3.24 2.21
CA PHE A 34 -3.54 3.24 0.78
C PHE A 34 -4.88 3.93 0.55
N GLU A 35 -4.92 4.81 -0.44
CA GLU A 35 -6.16 5.48 -0.83
C GLU A 35 -6.46 5.16 -2.29
N VAL A 36 -7.67 4.68 -2.55
CA VAL A 36 -8.17 4.43 -3.89
C VAL A 36 -9.54 5.08 -4.00
N GLU A 37 -9.65 6.06 -4.88
CA GLU A 37 -10.86 6.87 -5.03
C GLU A 37 -11.21 7.51 -3.68
N ASP A 38 -12.36 7.17 -3.10
CA ASP A 38 -12.79 7.70 -1.81
C ASP A 38 -12.61 6.71 -0.66
N LYS A 39 -11.90 5.60 -0.91
CA LYS A 39 -11.63 4.59 0.12
C LYS A 39 -10.20 4.71 0.64
N ARG A 40 -10.08 4.57 1.94
CA ARG A 40 -8.79 4.61 2.63
C ARG A 40 -8.65 3.35 3.47
N VAL A 41 -7.53 2.65 3.31
CA VAL A 41 -7.28 1.42 4.06
C VAL A 41 -5.90 1.47 4.70
N ASN A 42 -5.77 0.78 5.83
CA ASN A 42 -4.49 0.66 6.53
C ASN A 42 -3.68 -0.48 5.91
N ALA A 43 -2.47 -0.16 5.44
CA ALA A 43 -1.61 -1.16 4.78
C ALA A 43 -1.15 -2.26 5.74
N LYS A 44 -1.23 -2.04 7.05
CA LYS A 44 -0.87 -3.04 8.06
C LYS A 44 -2.03 -3.97 8.39
N SER A 45 -3.20 -3.73 7.82
CA SER A 45 -4.39 -4.53 8.04
C SER A 45 -4.65 -5.46 6.87
N ILE A 46 -4.67 -6.76 7.11
CA ILE A 46 -4.95 -7.74 6.06
C ILE A 46 -6.32 -7.50 5.45
N MET A 47 -7.33 -7.25 6.30
CA MET A 47 -8.69 -7.01 5.81
C MET A 47 -8.78 -5.74 4.96
N GLY A 48 -8.07 -4.69 5.37
CA GLY A 48 -8.04 -3.45 4.60
C GLY A 48 -7.42 -3.65 3.22
N VAL A 49 -6.28 -4.34 3.17
CA VAL A 49 -5.59 -4.58 1.91
C VAL A 49 -6.41 -5.53 1.02
N MET A 50 -7.09 -6.50 1.60
CA MET A 50 -7.99 -7.37 0.84
C MET A 50 -9.14 -6.58 0.21
N ALA A 51 -9.70 -5.63 0.94
CA ALA A 51 -10.75 -4.78 0.40
C ALA A 51 -10.25 -3.95 -0.78
N LEU A 52 -9.01 -3.48 -0.69
CA LEU A 52 -8.37 -2.76 -1.79
C LEU A 52 -8.16 -3.66 -3.00
N ALA A 53 -7.69 -4.87 -2.77
CA ALA A 53 -7.39 -5.82 -3.83
C ALA A 53 -8.62 -6.25 -4.61
N SER A 54 -9.79 -6.18 -4.00
CA SER A 54 -11.04 -6.53 -4.67
C SER A 54 -11.48 -5.48 -5.69
N GLN A 55 -10.81 -4.34 -5.72
CA GLN A 55 -11.12 -3.26 -6.66
C GLN A 55 -10.12 -3.30 -7.82
N SER A 56 -10.61 -3.09 -9.02
CA SER A 56 -9.77 -3.09 -10.21
C SER A 56 -9.05 -1.77 -10.41
N ALA A 57 -8.57 -1.18 -9.31
CA ALA A 57 -7.91 0.12 -9.37
C ALA A 57 -6.47 -0.04 -9.82
N THR A 58 -6.05 0.80 -10.77
CA THR A 58 -4.68 0.85 -11.24
C THR A 58 -3.88 1.97 -10.59
N LYS A 59 -4.55 2.94 -10.00
CA LYS A 59 -3.88 4.08 -9.34
C LYS A 59 -4.16 4.03 -7.85
N ILE A 60 -3.08 4.00 -7.07
CA ILE A 60 -3.15 3.91 -5.62
C ILE A 60 -2.33 5.05 -5.04
N ASN A 61 -2.93 5.82 -4.14
CA ASN A 61 -2.20 6.85 -3.42
C ASN A 61 -1.69 6.25 -2.11
N VAL A 62 -0.37 6.19 -1.96
CA VAL A 62 0.26 5.62 -0.77
C VAL A 62 0.73 6.76 0.12
N CYS A 63 0.28 6.75 1.37
CA CYS A 63 0.67 7.73 2.37
C CYS A 63 1.47 7.05 3.47
N ALA A 64 2.59 7.64 3.87
CA ALA A 64 3.38 7.15 4.98
C ALA A 64 3.66 8.31 5.94
N ASP A 65 3.51 8.06 7.23
CA ASP A 65 3.67 9.08 8.26
C ASP A 65 4.40 8.50 9.46
N GLY A 66 5.64 8.92 9.65
CA GLY A 66 6.44 8.45 10.77
C GLY A 66 7.92 8.64 10.54
N ILE A 67 8.70 8.07 11.45
CA ILE A 67 10.15 8.28 11.48
C ILE A 67 10.86 7.65 10.27
N ASP A 68 10.32 6.57 9.73
CA ASP A 68 10.87 5.86 8.56
C ASP A 68 9.98 5.97 7.34
N GLU A 69 9.23 7.06 7.23
CA GLU A 69 8.23 7.22 6.19
C GLU A 69 8.79 7.14 4.76
N GLU A 70 9.99 7.65 4.53
CA GLU A 70 10.60 7.60 3.19
C GLU A 70 10.90 6.17 2.77
N GLU A 71 11.48 5.39 3.68
CA GLU A 71 11.80 4.00 3.41
C GLU A 71 10.53 3.17 3.22
N ALA A 72 9.53 3.44 4.06
CA ALA A 72 8.25 2.75 3.97
C ALA A 72 7.57 3.02 2.63
N LEU A 73 7.58 4.26 2.18
CA LEU A 73 6.98 4.63 0.91
C LEU A 73 7.68 3.94 -0.27
N LYS A 74 9.01 3.90 -0.25
CA LYS A 74 9.78 3.23 -1.29
C LYS A 74 9.48 1.73 -1.34
N ALA A 75 9.36 1.11 -0.18
CA ALA A 75 9.07 -0.32 -0.09
C ALA A 75 7.69 -0.63 -0.67
N MET A 76 6.70 0.19 -0.34
CA MET A 76 5.35 0.01 -0.87
C MET A 76 5.30 0.25 -2.37
N ALA A 77 5.98 1.29 -2.85
CA ALA A 77 6.04 1.57 -4.28
C ALA A 77 6.64 0.40 -5.06
N GLY A 78 7.71 -0.19 -4.54
CA GLY A 78 8.35 -1.34 -5.18
C GLY A 78 7.45 -2.56 -5.26
N LEU A 79 6.59 -2.76 -4.25
CA LEU A 79 5.66 -3.88 -4.24
C LEU A 79 4.48 -3.67 -5.20
N LEU A 80 4.02 -2.43 -5.34
CA LEU A 80 2.83 -2.13 -6.13
C LEU A 80 3.11 -1.89 -7.61
N GLU A 81 4.33 -1.55 -7.94
CA GLU A 81 4.75 -1.39 -9.33
C GLU A 81 5.04 -2.75 -9.99
#